data_f75b5bca01caaf76949267f8ad679a38
#
_entry.id   f75b5bca01caaf76949267f8ad679a38
#
_cell.length_a   1.000
_cell.length_b   1.000
_cell.length_c   1.000
_cell.angle_alpha   90.00
_cell.angle_beta   90.00
_cell.angle_gamma   90.00
#
_symmetry.space_group_name_H-M   'P 1'
#
loop_
_entity.id
_entity.type
_entity.pdbx_description
1 polymer ?
#
loop_
_entity_poly.entity_id
_entity_poly.type
_entity_poly.pdbx_seq_one_letter_code
_entity_poly.pdbx_strand_id
1 'polypeptide(L)'
;MVSLSSAFVKSSALPAIDFLTLLLLCGALSISPLSAQPQTLSNSAVTDTGAATSQRQAESTEEAARSAAEQAAATARSLEISREIARRETLIDDLRYSAGVYSEELSEVQADLGAYLLEVEDFEKAAQIYTEALQIARINTGLYSEDQLPLINALIASNSKMKAWSQADDFQSLHIHIADRLYSTADGRFLRAARQYGDWRFRVMSENLLDDSYQGLARTAEDLSEFYGSLIGALESEGLERSGDFLDFVFAKAETDLVLIRAIASAPYTDFPGTVSPYMYRSRCRNVRDANGQVVQQCTNIQVENPRYRQSQRDAKQVAVNRQIRHIREAIQRIEIVRDSAPALDSEERDVLDSRIARLELETQQLVRQSRSRSVF
;
A
#
# COMPACT_ATOMS: atom_id res chain seq x y z
N MET A 1 -2.77 14.55 -30.80
CA MET A 1 -3.99 13.74 -30.69
C MET A 1 -3.62 12.29 -30.91
N VAL A 2 -3.24 11.60 -29.84
CA VAL A 2 -3.02 10.15 -29.85
C VAL A 2 -3.98 9.59 -28.81
N SER A 3 -4.98 8.86 -29.30
CA SER A 3 -6.03 8.21 -28.53
C SER A 3 -5.42 7.07 -27.69
N LEU A 4 -5.40 7.23 -26.36
CA LEU A 4 -5.16 6.12 -25.43
C LEU A 4 -6.43 5.25 -25.38
N SER A 5 -6.35 4.13 -26.09
CA SER A 5 -7.41 3.13 -26.17
C SER A 5 -7.50 2.37 -24.87
N SER A 6 -8.63 2.48 -24.21
CA SER A 6 -9.03 1.78 -23.00
C SER A 6 -9.02 0.26 -23.19
N ALA A 7 -8.17 -0.42 -22.44
CA ALA A 7 -8.31 -1.85 -22.14
C ALA A 7 -8.71 -1.99 -20.67
N PHE A 8 -10.00 -1.87 -20.36
CA PHE A 8 -10.54 -2.11 -19.03
C PHE A 8 -11.20 -3.50 -18.98
N VAL A 9 -10.52 -4.38 -18.30
CA VAL A 9 -10.90 -5.48 -17.38
C VAL A 9 -12.32 -6.03 -17.50
N LYS A 10 -12.37 -7.30 -17.89
CA LYS A 10 -13.50 -8.19 -17.63
C LYS A 10 -13.50 -8.61 -16.15
N SER A 11 -14.54 -8.21 -15.45
CA SER A 11 -14.93 -8.68 -14.13
C SER A 11 -15.25 -10.18 -14.18
N SER A 12 -14.52 -11.00 -13.42
CA SER A 12 -14.90 -12.35 -13.06
C SER A 12 -15.50 -12.35 -11.66
N ALA A 13 -16.75 -12.81 -11.58
CA ALA A 13 -17.54 -12.93 -10.37
C ALA A 13 -16.88 -13.86 -9.34
N LEU A 14 -16.84 -13.40 -8.08
CA LEU A 14 -16.46 -14.20 -6.92
C LEU A 14 -17.69 -14.96 -6.38
N PRO A 15 -17.53 -16.20 -5.91
CA PRO A 15 -18.61 -16.92 -5.22
C PRO A 15 -18.74 -16.46 -3.76
N ALA A 16 -19.99 -16.36 -3.33
CA ALA A 16 -20.38 -16.10 -1.95
C ALA A 16 -19.87 -17.20 -1.02
N ILE A 17 -19.21 -16.81 0.07
CA ILE A 17 -18.89 -17.70 1.19
C ILE A 17 -19.78 -17.35 2.37
N ASP A 18 -20.53 -18.35 2.80
CA ASP A 18 -21.46 -18.32 3.93
C ASP A 18 -20.76 -18.03 5.26
N PHE A 19 -21.28 -17.02 5.96
CA PHE A 19 -21.00 -16.76 7.38
C PHE A 19 -21.94 -17.61 8.24
N LEU A 20 -21.46 -18.75 8.73
CA LEU A 20 -22.03 -19.37 9.94
C LEU A 20 -20.99 -20.28 10.58
N THR A 21 -20.69 -20.03 11.81
CA THR A 21 -20.06 -20.83 12.88
C THR A 21 -18.79 -20.23 13.46
N LEU A 22 -18.94 -19.53 14.57
CA LEU A 22 -18.05 -19.69 15.73
C LEU A 22 -18.74 -19.24 17.01
N LEU A 23 -19.21 -20.20 17.76
CA LEU A 23 -19.68 -20.03 19.14
C LEU A 23 -18.88 -20.97 20.03
N LEU A 24 -18.49 -20.46 21.21
CA LEU A 24 -18.08 -21.17 22.43
C LEU A 24 -16.64 -21.67 22.54
N LEU A 25 -15.88 -20.94 23.38
CA LEU A 25 -14.94 -21.57 24.32
C LEU A 25 -14.90 -20.75 25.62
N CYS A 26 -15.66 -21.25 26.62
CA CYS A 26 -15.60 -20.86 28.02
C CYS A 26 -14.26 -21.26 28.62
N GLY A 27 -13.49 -20.29 29.11
CA GLY A 27 -12.30 -20.54 29.92
C GLY A 27 -12.66 -20.91 31.36
N ALA A 28 -12.21 -22.07 31.80
CA ALA A 28 -12.32 -22.55 33.14
C ALA A 28 -11.37 -21.81 34.09
N LEU A 29 -11.92 -21.21 35.14
CA LEU A 29 -11.18 -20.70 36.31
C LEU A 29 -10.71 -21.88 37.17
N SER A 30 -9.41 -22.09 37.25
CA SER A 30 -8.78 -23.03 38.16
C SER A 30 -8.57 -22.36 39.51
N ILE A 31 -9.32 -22.80 40.52
CA ILE A 31 -9.13 -22.44 41.94
C ILE A 31 -8.13 -23.45 42.53
N SER A 32 -6.96 -22.99 42.96
CA SER A 32 -6.00 -23.79 43.73
C SER A 32 -6.25 -23.62 45.21
N PRO A 33 -6.24 -24.70 46.03
CA PRO A 33 -6.46 -24.63 47.46
C PRO A 33 -5.22 -24.14 48.20
N LEU A 34 -5.46 -23.24 49.13
CA LEU A 34 -4.51 -22.67 50.08
C LEU A 34 -4.14 -23.71 51.13
N SER A 35 -2.88 -24.13 51.14
CA SER A 35 -2.32 -25.01 52.20
C SER A 35 -1.86 -24.16 53.39
N ALA A 36 -2.49 -24.37 54.55
CA ALA A 36 -2.12 -23.70 55.78
C ALA A 36 -0.94 -24.46 56.45
N GLN A 37 0.16 -23.78 56.74
CA GLN A 37 1.17 -24.21 57.70
C GLN A 37 1.21 -23.27 58.90
N PRO A 38 1.30 -23.81 60.13
CA PRO A 38 1.39 -22.99 61.33
C PRO A 38 2.82 -22.49 61.54
N GLN A 39 2.98 -21.18 61.62
CA GLN A 39 4.24 -20.56 62.06
C GLN A 39 4.15 -20.16 63.53
N THR A 40 5.14 -20.64 64.24
CA THR A 40 5.41 -20.38 65.65
C THR A 40 5.73 -18.90 65.94
N LEU A 41 5.12 -18.37 66.97
CA LEU A 41 5.39 -17.09 67.56
C LEU A 41 6.83 -16.95 68.04
N SER A 42 7.54 -15.96 67.57
CA SER A 42 8.67 -15.36 68.27
C SER A 42 8.45 -13.85 68.39
N ASN A 43 8.26 -13.45 69.60
CA ASN A 43 8.08 -12.08 70.04
C ASN A 43 9.44 -11.37 70.04
N SER A 44 9.58 -10.28 69.29
CA SER A 44 10.40 -9.13 69.73
C SER A 44 10.30 -7.95 68.73
N ALA A 45 10.21 -6.73 69.31
CA ALA A 45 10.32 -5.40 68.72
C ALA A 45 9.06 -4.82 68.12
N VAL A 46 8.19 -4.29 68.95
CA VAL A 46 7.30 -3.17 68.70
C VAL A 46 8.13 -1.91 68.81
N THR A 47 8.30 -1.20 67.69
CA THR A 47 8.38 0.27 67.49
C THR A 47 8.91 0.55 66.09
N ASP A 48 8.09 0.91 65.17
CA ASP A 48 8.28 1.74 63.98
C ASP A 48 7.38 1.42 62.78
N THR A 49 6.27 0.67 63.01
CA THR A 49 5.42 0.25 61.87
C THR A 49 4.23 1.19 61.62
N GLY A 50 3.97 2.15 62.47
CA GLY A 50 2.82 3.03 62.37
C GLY A 50 2.94 4.14 61.30
N ALA A 51 4.12 4.69 61.09
CA ALA A 51 4.35 5.77 60.16
C ALA A 51 4.36 5.27 58.68
N ALA A 52 4.98 4.14 58.42
CA ALA A 52 5.06 3.54 57.06
C ALA A 52 3.70 3.02 56.56
N THR A 53 2.83 2.54 57.46
CA THR A 53 1.49 2.08 57.10
C THR A 53 0.56 3.26 56.78
N SER A 54 0.65 4.34 57.54
CA SER A 54 -0.12 5.55 57.29
C SER A 54 0.29 6.27 56.01
N GLN A 55 1.57 6.29 55.63
CA GLN A 55 2.04 6.84 54.36
C GLN A 55 1.56 6.01 53.17
N ARG A 56 1.65 4.68 53.21
CA ARG A 56 1.12 3.81 52.14
C ARG A 56 -0.39 3.92 51.97
N GLN A 57 -1.14 4.10 53.08
CA GLN A 57 -2.58 4.34 52.98
C GLN A 57 -2.91 5.70 52.40
N ALA A 58 -2.15 6.75 52.69
CA ALA A 58 -2.32 8.07 52.11
C ALA A 58 -1.99 8.08 50.61
N GLU A 59 -0.89 7.45 50.22
CA GLU A 59 -0.51 7.26 48.78
C GLU A 59 -1.57 6.49 48.00
N SER A 60 -2.10 5.38 48.56
CA SER A 60 -3.14 4.59 47.88
C SER A 60 -4.49 5.34 47.77
N THR A 61 -4.81 6.22 48.73
CA THR A 61 -6.02 7.05 48.66
C THR A 61 -5.86 8.19 47.65
N GLU A 62 -4.68 8.77 47.55
CA GLU A 62 -4.39 9.83 46.56
C GLU A 62 -4.37 9.26 45.12
N GLU A 63 -3.82 8.09 44.92
CA GLU A 63 -3.83 7.38 43.63
C GLU A 63 -5.25 6.98 43.22
N ALA A 64 -6.06 6.46 44.14
CA ALA A 64 -7.48 6.20 43.92
C ALA A 64 -8.29 7.47 43.59
N ALA A 65 -8.02 8.59 44.24
CA ALA A 65 -8.66 9.86 43.97
C ALA A 65 -8.27 10.41 42.57
N ARG A 66 -6.99 10.28 42.16
CA ARG A 66 -6.54 10.63 40.80
C ARG A 66 -7.23 9.79 39.76
N SER A 67 -7.25 8.48 39.95
CA SER A 67 -7.94 7.55 39.03
C SER A 67 -9.43 7.86 38.89
N ALA A 68 -10.12 8.19 40.02
CA ALA A 68 -11.52 8.59 39.99
C ALA A 68 -11.74 9.91 39.27
N ALA A 69 -10.83 10.89 39.44
CA ALA A 69 -10.89 12.16 38.73
C ALA A 69 -10.64 12.00 37.22
N GLU A 70 -9.68 11.15 36.82
CA GLU A 70 -9.41 10.84 35.42
C GLU A 70 -10.60 10.13 34.76
N GLN A 71 -11.24 9.20 35.47
CA GLN A 71 -12.45 8.53 34.98
C GLN A 71 -13.62 9.49 34.82
N ALA A 72 -13.82 10.40 35.79
CA ALA A 72 -14.86 11.42 35.71
C ALA A 72 -14.62 12.39 34.55
N ALA A 73 -13.38 12.80 34.31
CA ALA A 73 -13.01 13.66 33.19
C ALA A 73 -13.20 12.93 31.83
N ALA A 74 -12.84 11.65 31.75
CA ALA A 74 -13.07 10.82 30.54
C ALA A 74 -14.57 10.67 30.26
N THR A 75 -15.38 10.42 31.27
CA THR A 75 -16.85 10.32 31.13
C THR A 75 -17.47 11.66 30.71
N ALA A 76 -17.02 12.78 31.29
CA ALA A 76 -17.49 14.10 30.88
C ALA A 76 -17.15 14.40 29.41
N ARG A 77 -15.93 14.08 28.99
CA ARG A 77 -15.49 14.21 27.57
C ARG A 77 -16.33 13.35 26.62
N SER A 78 -16.57 12.08 26.96
CA SER A 78 -17.39 11.19 26.11
C SER A 78 -18.84 11.68 25.99
N LEU A 79 -19.40 12.26 27.04
CA LEU A 79 -20.73 12.86 27.02
C LEU A 79 -20.78 14.12 26.14
N GLU A 80 -19.75 14.96 26.20
CA GLU A 80 -19.62 16.15 25.34
C GLU A 80 -19.50 15.77 23.88
N ILE A 81 -18.67 14.78 23.54
CA ILE A 81 -18.55 14.22 22.18
C ILE A 81 -19.91 13.73 21.70
N SER A 82 -20.60 12.93 22.50
CA SER A 82 -21.93 12.40 22.11
C SER A 82 -22.97 13.50 21.87
N ARG A 83 -22.94 14.57 22.66
CA ARG A 83 -23.85 15.73 22.48
C ARG A 83 -23.53 16.48 21.18
N GLU A 84 -22.26 16.67 20.88
CA GLU A 84 -21.86 17.39 19.66
C GLU A 84 -22.19 16.58 18.41
N ILE A 85 -21.97 15.26 18.42
CA ILE A 85 -22.40 14.37 17.33
C ILE A 85 -23.92 14.49 17.14
N ALA A 86 -24.71 14.32 18.19
CA ALA A 86 -26.17 14.40 18.11
C ALA A 86 -26.66 15.76 17.58
N ARG A 87 -26.00 16.86 17.93
CA ARG A 87 -26.29 18.19 17.41
C ARG A 87 -26.09 18.28 15.91
N ARG A 88 -24.96 17.74 15.41
CA ARG A 88 -24.63 17.73 13.97
C ARG A 88 -25.55 16.79 13.20
N GLU A 89 -25.88 15.62 13.76
CA GLU A 89 -26.84 14.69 13.15
C GLU A 89 -28.24 15.33 13.01
N THR A 90 -28.69 16.07 14.05
CA THR A 90 -29.96 16.83 13.98
C THR A 90 -29.94 17.86 12.83
N LEU A 91 -28.83 18.59 12.67
CA LEU A 91 -28.69 19.56 11.57
C LEU A 91 -28.75 18.87 10.20
N ILE A 92 -28.12 17.71 10.06
CA ILE A 92 -28.18 16.87 8.84
C ILE A 92 -29.64 16.46 8.55
N ASP A 93 -30.37 16.00 9.56
CA ASP A 93 -31.78 15.59 9.39
C ASP A 93 -32.69 16.77 9.04
N ASP A 94 -32.48 17.93 9.65
CA ASP A 94 -33.21 19.16 9.33
C ASP A 94 -32.96 19.60 7.87
N LEU A 95 -31.71 19.51 7.40
CA LEU A 95 -31.36 19.84 6.01
C LEU A 95 -31.93 18.79 5.02
N ARG A 96 -31.89 17.51 5.36
CA ARG A 96 -32.54 16.46 4.55
C ARG A 96 -34.02 16.73 4.34
N TYR A 97 -34.70 17.20 5.42
CA TYR A 97 -36.12 17.50 5.36
C TYR A 97 -36.42 18.81 4.60
N SER A 98 -35.66 19.87 4.81
CA SER A 98 -35.92 21.21 4.26
C SER A 98 -35.39 21.42 2.86
N ALA A 99 -34.15 20.96 2.55
CA ALA A 99 -33.46 21.18 1.28
C ALA A 99 -33.40 19.92 0.40
N GLY A 100 -33.69 18.74 0.96
CA GLY A 100 -33.68 17.48 0.25
C GLY A 100 -32.39 16.68 0.44
N VAL A 101 -32.48 15.38 0.12
CA VAL A 101 -31.43 14.37 0.37
C VAL A 101 -30.18 14.54 -0.52
N TYR A 102 -30.23 15.41 -1.52
CA TYR A 102 -29.13 15.65 -2.45
C TYR A 102 -28.73 17.12 -2.51
N SER A 103 -29.06 17.93 -1.50
CA SER A 103 -28.64 19.34 -1.47
C SER A 103 -27.12 19.44 -1.29
N GLU A 104 -26.51 20.46 -1.88
CA GLU A 104 -25.08 20.71 -1.76
C GLU A 104 -24.68 21.02 -0.32
N GLU A 105 -25.51 21.83 0.38
CA GLU A 105 -25.32 22.15 1.79
C GLU A 105 -25.32 20.90 2.69
N LEU A 106 -26.07 19.86 2.32
CA LEU A 106 -26.05 18.58 3.06
C LEU A 106 -24.70 17.89 2.95
N SER A 107 -24.06 17.93 1.77
CA SER A 107 -22.70 17.39 1.59
C SER A 107 -21.68 18.11 2.45
N GLU A 108 -21.77 19.43 2.56
CA GLU A 108 -20.87 20.25 3.39
C GLU A 108 -21.01 19.92 4.89
N VAL A 109 -22.26 19.88 5.37
CA VAL A 109 -22.53 19.57 6.79
C VAL A 109 -22.14 18.12 7.15
N GLN A 110 -22.33 17.19 6.21
CA GLN A 110 -21.82 15.82 6.39
C GLN A 110 -20.29 15.79 6.43
N ALA A 111 -19.60 16.56 5.58
CA ALA A 111 -18.15 16.67 5.63
C ALA A 111 -17.66 17.24 6.96
N ASP A 112 -18.36 18.23 7.52
CA ASP A 112 -18.07 18.79 8.85
C ASP A 112 -18.27 17.77 9.98
N LEU A 113 -19.33 16.95 9.92
CA LEU A 113 -19.51 15.84 10.87
C LEU A 113 -18.39 14.80 10.72
N GLY A 114 -18.04 14.45 9.48
CA GLY A 114 -16.94 13.53 9.20
C GLY A 114 -15.60 14.02 9.75
N ALA A 115 -15.30 15.33 9.64
CA ALA A 115 -14.10 15.93 10.19
C ALA A 115 -14.08 15.85 11.74
N TYR A 116 -15.19 16.13 12.38
CA TYR A 116 -15.30 15.99 13.83
C TYR A 116 -15.14 14.53 14.29
N LEU A 117 -15.71 13.58 13.55
CA LEU A 117 -15.56 12.14 13.84
C LEU A 117 -14.10 11.69 13.69
N LEU A 118 -13.34 12.25 12.73
CA LEU A 118 -11.89 12.01 12.62
C LEU A 118 -11.11 12.55 13.83
N GLU A 119 -11.48 13.74 14.34
CA GLU A 119 -10.85 14.36 15.52
C GLU A 119 -11.07 13.52 16.80
N VAL A 120 -12.25 12.91 16.93
CA VAL A 120 -12.58 12.05 18.06
C VAL A 120 -12.21 10.56 17.83
N GLU A 121 -11.51 10.28 16.74
CA GLU A 121 -11.01 8.94 16.36
C GLU A 121 -12.10 7.89 16.09
N ASP A 122 -13.33 8.33 15.75
CA ASP A 122 -14.39 7.42 15.25
C ASP A 122 -14.27 7.26 13.73
N PHE A 123 -13.20 6.58 13.31
CA PHE A 123 -12.82 6.47 11.90
C PHE A 123 -13.84 5.72 11.05
N GLU A 124 -14.57 4.76 11.62
CA GLU A 124 -15.57 3.98 10.91
C GLU A 124 -16.78 4.84 10.53
N LYS A 125 -17.32 5.60 11.50
CA LYS A 125 -18.42 6.54 11.23
C LYS A 125 -17.96 7.68 10.32
N ALA A 126 -16.74 8.18 10.49
CA ALA A 126 -16.18 9.20 9.61
C ALA A 126 -16.16 8.71 8.15
N ALA A 127 -15.66 7.50 7.89
CA ALA A 127 -15.64 6.92 6.55
C ALA A 127 -17.05 6.76 5.96
N GLN A 128 -18.03 6.35 6.77
CA GLN A 128 -19.41 6.24 6.33
C GLN A 128 -19.98 7.60 5.92
N ILE A 129 -19.86 8.62 6.76
CA ILE A 129 -20.38 9.97 6.52
C ILE A 129 -19.70 10.61 5.29
N TYR A 130 -18.38 10.50 5.16
CA TYR A 130 -17.68 11.00 3.98
C TYR A 130 -18.08 10.26 2.69
N THR A 131 -18.42 8.97 2.76
CA THR A 131 -18.94 8.23 1.62
C THR A 131 -20.29 8.79 1.16
N GLU A 132 -21.19 9.11 2.10
CA GLU A 132 -22.47 9.74 1.80
C GLU A 132 -22.28 11.14 1.19
N ALA A 133 -21.41 11.97 1.81
CA ALA A 133 -21.07 13.30 1.30
C ALA A 133 -20.49 13.24 -0.13
N LEU A 134 -19.59 12.29 -0.40
CA LEU A 134 -19.02 12.08 -1.73
C LEU A 134 -20.09 11.69 -2.77
N GLN A 135 -21.08 10.89 -2.39
CA GLN A 135 -22.18 10.55 -3.30
C GLN A 135 -23.03 11.77 -3.66
N ILE A 136 -23.35 12.62 -2.67
CA ILE A 136 -24.09 13.86 -2.88
C ILE A 136 -23.30 14.83 -3.78
N ALA A 137 -22.00 15.01 -3.48
CA ALA A 137 -21.10 15.84 -4.30
C ALA A 137 -21.10 15.36 -5.77
N ARG A 138 -21.00 14.06 -6.01
CA ARG A 138 -21.06 13.48 -7.37
C ARG A 138 -22.37 13.73 -8.12
N ILE A 139 -23.49 13.73 -7.40
CA ILE A 139 -24.80 14.00 -8.00
C ILE A 139 -24.88 15.48 -8.42
N ASN A 140 -24.34 16.39 -7.61
CA ASN A 140 -24.44 17.83 -7.85
C ASN A 140 -23.39 18.34 -8.86
N THR A 141 -22.14 17.86 -8.78
CA THR A 141 -21.02 18.40 -9.55
C THR A 141 -20.50 17.46 -10.65
N GLY A 142 -21.08 16.25 -10.75
CA GLY A 142 -20.67 15.23 -11.71
C GLY A 142 -19.54 14.34 -11.15
N LEU A 143 -19.03 13.43 -12.01
CA LEU A 143 -18.07 12.40 -11.60
C LEU A 143 -16.63 12.94 -11.38
N TYR A 144 -16.31 14.10 -11.92
CA TYR A 144 -14.99 14.70 -11.86
C TYR A 144 -15.12 16.17 -11.45
N SER A 145 -14.95 16.45 -10.16
CA SER A 145 -15.01 17.79 -9.58
C SER A 145 -13.92 17.98 -8.54
N GLU A 146 -13.43 19.20 -8.40
CA GLU A 146 -12.48 19.57 -7.36
C GLU A 146 -13.06 19.34 -5.95
N ASP A 147 -14.38 19.50 -5.77
CA ASP A 147 -15.09 19.36 -4.49
C ASP A 147 -15.02 17.93 -3.94
N GLN A 148 -14.78 16.94 -4.79
CA GLN A 148 -14.63 15.54 -4.38
C GLN A 148 -13.26 15.25 -3.76
N LEU A 149 -12.21 15.98 -4.14
CA LEU A 149 -10.84 15.68 -3.72
C LEU A 149 -10.63 15.75 -2.20
N PRO A 150 -11.17 16.77 -1.47
CA PRO A 150 -11.09 16.80 -0.01
C PRO A 150 -11.81 15.61 0.66
N LEU A 151 -12.99 15.22 0.15
CA LEU A 151 -13.77 14.09 0.67
C LEU A 151 -13.04 12.77 0.47
N ILE A 152 -12.44 12.57 -0.71
CA ILE A 152 -11.64 11.38 -1.01
C ILE A 152 -10.39 11.34 -0.12
N ASN A 153 -9.71 12.46 0.10
CA ASN A 153 -8.56 12.51 1.02
C ASN A 153 -8.96 12.15 2.46
N ALA A 154 -10.12 12.60 2.92
CA ALA A 154 -10.66 12.22 4.23
C ALA A 154 -10.98 10.71 4.31
N LEU A 155 -11.52 10.13 3.24
CA LEU A 155 -11.74 8.69 3.13
C LEU A 155 -10.43 7.89 3.13
N ILE A 156 -9.40 8.35 2.43
CA ILE A 156 -8.06 7.77 2.49
C ILE A 156 -7.52 7.79 3.92
N ALA A 157 -7.64 8.93 4.62
CA ALA A 157 -7.18 9.08 5.99
C ALA A 157 -7.93 8.14 6.95
N SER A 158 -9.26 8.11 6.89
CA SER A 158 -10.11 7.25 7.73
C SER A 158 -9.76 5.77 7.53
N ASN A 159 -9.73 5.32 6.28
CA ASN A 159 -9.44 3.92 5.96
C ASN A 159 -8.00 3.53 6.33
N SER A 160 -7.03 4.43 6.18
CA SER A 160 -5.65 4.20 6.60
C SER A 160 -5.53 4.04 8.12
N LYS A 161 -6.28 4.83 8.91
CA LYS A 161 -6.32 4.72 10.37
C LYS A 161 -6.94 3.40 10.83
N MET A 162 -7.96 2.91 10.13
CA MET A 162 -8.57 1.59 10.36
C MET A 162 -7.74 0.42 9.81
N LYS A 163 -6.64 0.69 9.12
CA LYS A 163 -5.85 -0.31 8.37
C LYS A 163 -6.67 -1.05 7.30
N ALA A 164 -7.71 -0.42 6.80
CA ALA A 164 -8.53 -0.89 5.69
C ALA A 164 -7.80 -0.55 4.35
N TRP A 165 -6.67 -1.23 4.13
CA TRP A 165 -5.70 -0.86 3.11
C TRP A 165 -6.25 -0.97 1.68
N SER A 166 -7.11 -1.96 1.41
CA SER A 166 -7.73 -2.12 0.09
C SER A 166 -8.64 -0.94 -0.26
N GLN A 167 -9.46 -0.49 0.70
CA GLN A 167 -10.31 0.67 0.52
C GLN A 167 -9.49 1.96 0.36
N ALA A 168 -8.42 2.09 1.15
CA ALA A 168 -7.51 3.24 1.02
C ALA A 168 -6.85 3.26 -0.37
N ASP A 169 -6.44 2.11 -0.92
CA ASP A 169 -5.86 1.97 -2.27
C ASP A 169 -6.86 2.35 -3.37
N ASP A 170 -8.11 1.91 -3.23
CA ASP A 170 -9.18 2.28 -4.16
C ASP A 170 -9.41 3.80 -4.19
N PHE A 171 -9.43 4.45 -3.01
CA PHE A 171 -9.58 5.91 -2.94
C PHE A 171 -8.35 6.67 -3.41
N GLN A 172 -7.13 6.17 -3.19
CA GLN A 172 -5.91 6.76 -3.77
C GLN A 172 -5.94 6.70 -5.30
N SER A 173 -6.35 5.57 -5.86
CA SER A 173 -6.50 5.40 -7.31
C SER A 173 -7.60 6.31 -7.88
N LEU A 174 -8.69 6.51 -7.15
CA LEU A 174 -9.75 7.43 -7.53
C LEU A 174 -9.27 8.88 -7.48
N HIS A 175 -8.52 9.26 -6.44
CA HIS A 175 -7.99 10.62 -6.27
C HIS A 175 -7.10 11.03 -7.46
N ILE A 176 -6.12 10.21 -7.81
CA ILE A 176 -5.22 10.50 -8.95
C ILE A 176 -5.99 10.51 -10.27
N HIS A 177 -6.97 9.60 -10.45
CA HIS A 177 -7.79 9.57 -11.65
C HIS A 177 -8.62 10.86 -11.84
N ILE A 178 -9.21 11.39 -10.78
CA ILE A 178 -9.95 12.66 -10.83
C ILE A 178 -8.97 13.80 -11.11
N ALA A 179 -7.83 13.84 -10.44
CA ALA A 179 -6.82 14.88 -10.67
C ALA A 179 -6.32 14.89 -12.12
N ASP A 180 -6.11 13.73 -12.74
CA ASP A 180 -5.72 13.59 -14.16
C ASP A 180 -6.80 14.12 -15.13
N ARG A 181 -8.06 14.06 -14.72
CA ARG A 181 -9.17 14.60 -15.54
C ARG A 181 -9.37 16.10 -15.39
N LEU A 182 -9.02 16.65 -14.24
CA LEU A 182 -9.24 18.06 -13.91
C LEU A 182 -8.06 18.95 -14.34
N TYR A 183 -6.84 18.46 -14.24
CA TYR A 183 -5.65 19.25 -14.34
C TYR A 183 -4.73 18.79 -15.46
N SER A 184 -3.96 19.71 -16.03
CA SER A 184 -2.87 19.36 -16.93
C SER A 184 -1.69 18.77 -16.15
N THR A 185 -0.83 18.03 -16.84
CA THR A 185 0.35 17.39 -16.23
C THR A 185 1.31 18.41 -15.60
N ALA A 186 1.38 19.64 -16.13
CA ALA A 186 2.19 20.72 -15.56
C ALA A 186 1.54 21.44 -14.37
N ASP A 187 0.27 21.17 -14.08
CA ASP A 187 -0.42 21.82 -12.95
C ASP A 187 0.12 21.27 -11.62
N GLY A 188 0.58 22.17 -10.74
CA GLY A 188 1.08 21.79 -9.42
C GLY A 188 0.07 21.00 -8.56
N ARG A 189 -1.24 21.10 -8.83
CA ARG A 189 -2.29 20.30 -8.16
C ARG A 189 -2.21 18.84 -8.63
N PHE A 190 -2.04 18.62 -9.93
CA PHE A 190 -1.81 17.28 -10.47
C PHE A 190 -0.50 16.69 -9.95
N LEU A 191 0.59 17.44 -9.95
CA LEU A 191 1.90 16.98 -9.49
C LEU A 191 1.86 16.57 -8.00
N ARG A 192 1.12 17.30 -7.16
CA ARG A 192 0.89 16.91 -5.76
C ARG A 192 0.10 15.61 -5.64
N ALA A 193 -0.97 15.45 -6.43
CA ALA A 193 -1.76 14.22 -6.45
C ALA A 193 -0.93 13.03 -6.95
N ALA A 194 -0.11 13.23 -7.97
CA ALA A 194 0.80 12.21 -8.51
C ALA A 194 1.86 11.78 -7.48
N ARG A 195 2.42 12.73 -6.72
CA ARG A 195 3.35 12.44 -5.63
C ARG A 195 2.66 11.64 -4.52
N GLN A 196 1.49 12.09 -4.05
CA GLN A 196 0.71 11.38 -3.04
C GLN A 196 0.39 9.94 -3.46
N TYR A 197 -0.02 9.73 -4.72
CA TYR A 197 -0.29 8.40 -5.26
C TYR A 197 0.97 7.55 -5.32
N GLY A 198 2.08 8.11 -5.79
CA GLY A 198 3.36 7.41 -5.87
C GLY A 198 3.90 6.99 -4.51
N ASP A 199 3.87 7.89 -3.53
CA ASP A 199 4.28 7.61 -2.13
C ASP A 199 3.42 6.50 -1.51
N TRP A 200 2.11 6.55 -1.76
CA TRP A 200 1.20 5.50 -1.33
C TRP A 200 1.53 4.15 -1.95
N ARG A 201 1.67 4.08 -3.29
CA ARG A 201 2.00 2.82 -3.99
C ARG A 201 3.34 2.25 -3.56
N PHE A 202 4.34 3.12 -3.36
CA PHE A 202 5.63 2.72 -2.83
C PHE A 202 5.52 2.14 -1.41
N ARG A 203 4.71 2.76 -0.56
CA ARG A 203 4.43 2.27 0.79
C ARG A 203 3.69 0.93 0.77
N VAL A 204 2.63 0.78 -0.05
CA VAL A 204 1.91 -0.50 -0.24
C VAL A 204 2.88 -1.62 -0.57
N MET A 205 3.82 -1.36 -1.47
CA MET A 205 4.81 -2.32 -1.92
C MET A 205 5.88 -2.63 -0.85
N SER A 206 6.40 -1.59 -0.18
CA SER A 206 7.49 -1.74 0.80
C SER A 206 7.04 -2.40 2.11
N GLU A 207 5.81 -2.13 2.56
CA GLU A 207 5.21 -2.68 3.77
C GLU A 207 4.31 -3.90 3.50
N ASN A 208 4.09 -4.26 2.23
CA ASN A 208 3.15 -5.31 1.78
C ASN A 208 1.75 -5.17 2.40
N LEU A 209 1.18 -3.97 2.33
CA LEU A 209 -0.07 -3.63 3.01
C LEU A 209 -1.30 -4.38 2.47
N LEU A 210 -1.24 -4.87 1.23
CA LEU A 210 -2.34 -5.59 0.57
C LEU A 210 -2.16 -7.12 0.64
N ASP A 211 -1.18 -7.62 1.43
CA ASP A 211 -0.84 -9.05 1.53
C ASP A 211 -0.62 -9.72 0.17
N ASP A 212 -0.03 -8.97 -0.76
CA ASP A 212 0.23 -9.44 -2.10
C ASP A 212 1.27 -10.54 -2.13
N SER A 213 1.09 -11.47 -3.06
CA SER A 213 2.13 -12.42 -3.41
C SER A 213 3.34 -11.68 -3.98
N TYR A 214 4.51 -12.34 -3.98
CA TYR A 214 5.71 -11.81 -4.63
C TYR A 214 5.44 -11.30 -6.07
N GLN A 215 4.62 -12.03 -6.84
CA GLN A 215 4.24 -11.62 -8.21
C GLN A 215 3.33 -10.38 -8.21
N GLY A 216 2.47 -10.22 -7.21
CA GLY A 216 1.66 -9.02 -7.00
C GLY A 216 2.54 -7.80 -6.74
N LEU A 217 3.48 -7.90 -5.79
CA LEU A 217 4.43 -6.83 -5.47
C LEU A 217 5.29 -6.43 -6.68
N ALA A 218 5.77 -7.40 -7.46
CA ALA A 218 6.53 -7.12 -8.68
C ALA A 218 5.69 -6.38 -9.73
N ARG A 219 4.42 -6.74 -9.86
CA ARG A 219 3.47 -6.06 -10.74
C ARG A 219 3.19 -4.63 -10.28
N THR A 220 2.94 -4.44 -8.99
CA THR A 220 2.77 -3.10 -8.40
C THR A 220 3.99 -2.20 -8.64
N ALA A 221 5.20 -2.74 -8.52
CA ALA A 221 6.43 -2.01 -8.82
C ALA A 221 6.58 -1.68 -10.33
N GLU A 222 6.18 -2.60 -11.21
CA GLU A 222 6.20 -2.38 -12.67
C GLU A 222 5.21 -1.28 -13.07
N ASP A 223 3.97 -1.34 -12.56
CA ASP A 223 2.93 -0.34 -12.79
C ASP A 223 3.36 1.05 -12.28
N LEU A 224 3.97 1.12 -11.10
CA LEU A 224 4.46 2.38 -10.53
C LEU A 224 5.65 2.94 -11.33
N SER A 225 6.57 2.11 -11.79
CA SER A 225 7.69 2.51 -12.65
C SER A 225 7.18 3.04 -14.01
N GLU A 226 6.14 2.42 -14.59
CA GLU A 226 5.49 2.88 -15.81
C GLU A 226 4.76 4.21 -15.61
N PHE A 227 4.04 4.35 -14.50
CA PHE A 227 3.38 5.61 -14.12
C PHE A 227 4.38 6.76 -14.05
N TYR A 228 5.49 6.61 -13.30
CA TYR A 228 6.52 7.63 -13.26
C TYR A 228 7.19 7.87 -14.61
N GLY A 229 7.41 6.81 -15.41
CA GLY A 229 7.96 6.94 -16.76
C GLY A 229 7.10 7.79 -17.67
N SER A 230 5.78 7.59 -17.63
CA SER A 230 4.82 8.39 -18.39
C SER A 230 4.77 9.85 -17.93
N LEU A 231 4.80 10.08 -16.62
CA LEU A 231 4.81 11.42 -16.03
C LEU A 231 6.09 12.19 -16.38
N ILE A 232 7.26 11.56 -16.25
CA ILE A 232 8.55 12.15 -16.63
C ILE A 232 8.56 12.52 -18.10
N GLY A 233 8.09 11.63 -19.00
CA GLY A 233 7.99 11.90 -20.43
C GLY A 233 7.04 13.05 -20.76
N ALA A 234 5.94 13.20 -20.03
CA ALA A 234 5.02 14.34 -20.19
C ALA A 234 5.68 15.66 -19.74
N LEU A 235 6.37 15.66 -18.60
CA LEU A 235 7.10 16.84 -18.12
C LEU A 235 8.23 17.26 -19.07
N GLU A 236 8.96 16.29 -19.65
CA GLU A 236 9.97 16.53 -20.70
C GLU A 236 9.32 17.19 -21.95
N SER A 237 8.16 16.72 -22.37
CA SER A 237 7.46 17.27 -23.53
C SER A 237 6.96 18.71 -23.32
N GLU A 238 6.77 19.12 -22.07
CA GLU A 238 6.36 20.48 -21.69
C GLU A 238 7.54 21.39 -21.34
N GLY A 239 8.79 20.89 -21.40
CA GLY A 239 10.00 21.66 -21.12
C GLY A 239 10.23 21.94 -19.63
N LEU A 240 9.72 21.05 -18.77
CA LEU A 240 9.78 21.18 -17.31
C LEU A 240 10.89 20.35 -16.66
N GLU A 241 11.90 19.92 -17.43
CA GLU A 241 13.00 19.05 -16.96
C GLU A 241 13.86 19.70 -15.86
N ARG A 242 13.74 21.03 -15.67
CA ARG A 242 14.47 21.78 -14.64
C ARG A 242 13.67 22.06 -13.38
N SER A 243 12.44 21.56 -13.29
CA SER A 243 11.63 21.71 -12.08
C SER A 243 12.11 20.76 -10.98
N GLY A 244 11.93 21.16 -9.71
CA GLY A 244 12.19 20.29 -8.59
C GLY A 244 11.32 19.05 -8.62
N ASP A 245 10.05 19.19 -9.02
CA ASP A 245 9.10 18.08 -9.16
C ASP A 245 9.60 17.02 -10.16
N PHE A 246 10.21 17.45 -11.28
CA PHE A 246 10.79 16.53 -12.27
C PHE A 246 11.86 15.63 -11.64
N LEU A 247 12.82 16.22 -10.91
CA LEU A 247 13.87 15.47 -10.23
C LEU A 247 13.30 14.50 -9.19
N ASP A 248 12.31 14.92 -8.42
CA ASP A 248 11.67 14.07 -7.43
C ASP A 248 11.05 12.82 -8.09
N PHE A 249 10.36 12.98 -9.22
CA PHE A 249 9.80 11.84 -9.95
C PHE A 249 10.86 10.95 -10.60
N VAL A 250 11.96 11.52 -11.10
CA VAL A 250 13.09 10.73 -11.63
C VAL A 250 13.71 9.88 -10.53
N PHE A 251 13.90 10.44 -9.33
CA PHE A 251 14.41 9.70 -8.18
C PHE A 251 13.42 8.62 -7.71
N ALA A 252 12.14 8.97 -7.56
CA ALA A 252 11.10 8.01 -7.15
C ALA A 252 11.00 6.83 -8.13
N LYS A 253 11.10 7.10 -9.44
CA LYS A 253 11.19 6.04 -10.45
C LYS A 253 12.41 5.15 -10.25
N ALA A 254 13.60 5.75 -10.07
CA ALA A 254 14.84 4.99 -9.89
C ALA A 254 14.80 4.11 -8.62
N GLU A 255 14.25 4.59 -7.53
CA GLU A 255 14.05 3.83 -6.30
C GLU A 255 13.05 2.67 -6.51
N THR A 256 11.96 2.90 -7.24
CA THR A 256 11.01 1.85 -7.63
C THR A 256 11.68 0.78 -8.50
N ASP A 257 12.48 1.19 -9.48
CA ASP A 257 13.21 0.26 -10.36
C ASP A 257 14.26 -0.55 -9.56
N LEU A 258 14.90 0.02 -8.53
CA LEU A 258 15.78 -0.71 -7.61
C LEU A 258 15.02 -1.78 -6.81
N VAL A 259 13.82 -1.46 -6.29
CA VAL A 259 12.97 -2.44 -5.61
C VAL A 259 12.61 -3.56 -6.56
N LEU A 260 12.23 -3.24 -7.80
CA LEU A 260 11.90 -4.23 -8.83
C LEU A 260 13.10 -5.13 -9.18
N ILE A 261 14.31 -4.59 -9.30
CA ILE A 261 15.52 -5.42 -9.51
C ILE A 261 15.74 -6.36 -8.32
N ARG A 262 15.61 -5.89 -7.08
CA ARG A 262 15.76 -6.75 -5.89
C ARG A 262 14.73 -7.87 -5.92
N ALA A 263 13.51 -7.55 -6.27
CA ALA A 263 12.43 -8.49 -6.43
C ALA A 263 12.79 -9.53 -7.53
N ILE A 264 13.11 -9.13 -8.74
CA ILE A 264 13.51 -10.03 -9.83
C ILE A 264 14.74 -10.87 -9.46
N ALA A 265 15.75 -10.29 -8.81
CA ALA A 265 16.96 -11.00 -8.44
C ALA A 265 16.69 -12.11 -7.40
N SER A 266 15.75 -11.90 -6.46
CA SER A 266 15.39 -12.88 -5.43
C SER A 266 14.48 -14.00 -5.94
N ALA A 267 13.69 -13.75 -6.99
CA ALA A 267 12.78 -14.73 -7.57
C ALA A 267 13.52 -15.93 -8.19
N PRO A 268 13.00 -17.15 -8.08
CA PRO A 268 13.54 -18.28 -8.82
C PRO A 268 13.34 -18.09 -10.32
N TYR A 269 14.26 -18.60 -11.14
CA TYR A 269 14.15 -18.47 -12.60
C TYR A 269 12.91 -19.17 -13.17
N THR A 270 12.34 -20.11 -12.44
CA THR A 270 11.11 -20.84 -12.80
C THR A 270 9.87 -19.98 -12.85
N ASP A 271 9.88 -18.82 -12.19
CA ASP A 271 8.77 -17.88 -12.17
C ASP A 271 8.71 -17.02 -13.46
N PHE A 272 9.77 -17.09 -14.26
CA PHE A 272 9.83 -16.37 -15.53
C PHE A 272 9.35 -17.27 -16.67
N PRO A 273 8.47 -16.77 -17.55
CA PRO A 273 8.06 -17.53 -18.73
C PRO A 273 9.24 -17.72 -19.66
N GLY A 274 9.51 -18.98 -20.04
CA GLY A 274 10.53 -19.26 -21.03
C GLY A 274 10.10 -18.78 -22.43
N THR A 275 11.08 -18.41 -23.26
CA THR A 275 10.84 -17.94 -24.63
C THR A 275 10.60 -19.06 -25.63
N VAL A 276 10.81 -20.32 -25.23
CA VAL A 276 10.53 -21.52 -26.02
C VAL A 276 9.42 -22.33 -25.36
N SER A 277 8.77 -23.23 -26.12
CA SER A 277 7.73 -24.10 -25.56
C SER A 277 8.30 -25.03 -24.48
N PRO A 278 7.60 -25.21 -23.32
CA PRO A 278 8.02 -26.15 -22.27
C PRO A 278 8.06 -27.60 -22.74
N TYR A 279 7.34 -27.93 -23.80
CA TYR A 279 7.28 -29.26 -24.36
C TYR A 279 7.67 -29.27 -25.82
N MET A 280 8.26 -30.39 -26.25
CA MET A 280 8.55 -30.66 -27.64
C MET A 280 8.09 -32.09 -28.00
N TYR A 281 7.80 -32.33 -29.28
CA TYR A 281 7.46 -33.65 -29.76
C TYR A 281 8.71 -34.36 -30.25
N ARG A 282 8.87 -35.60 -29.80
CA ARG A 282 9.90 -36.52 -30.33
C ARG A 282 9.23 -37.74 -30.91
N SER A 283 9.65 -38.13 -32.10
CA SER A 283 9.24 -39.38 -32.70
C SER A 283 10.00 -40.53 -32.03
N ARG A 284 9.27 -41.45 -31.40
CA ARG A 284 9.82 -42.70 -30.88
C ARG A 284 9.36 -43.82 -31.76
N CYS A 285 10.32 -44.43 -32.47
CA CYS A 285 10.06 -45.54 -33.35
C CYS A 285 10.42 -46.87 -32.67
N ARG A 286 9.59 -47.88 -32.84
CA ARG A 286 9.83 -49.25 -32.42
C ARG A 286 9.51 -50.19 -33.56
N ASN A 287 10.27 -51.27 -33.66
CA ASN A 287 10.00 -52.34 -34.63
C ASN A 287 8.88 -53.24 -34.07
N VAL A 288 7.78 -53.34 -34.76
CA VAL A 288 6.65 -54.22 -34.43
C VAL A 288 6.43 -55.22 -35.58
N ARG A 289 5.92 -56.42 -35.29
CA ARG A 289 5.50 -57.35 -36.34
C ARG A 289 4.06 -57.03 -36.74
N ASP A 290 3.82 -56.88 -38.03
CA ASP A 290 2.47 -56.70 -38.54
C ASP A 290 1.69 -58.04 -38.55
N ALA A 291 0.44 -57.98 -39.00
CA ALA A 291 -0.43 -59.18 -39.09
C ALA A 291 0.11 -60.26 -40.02
N ASN A 292 1.03 -59.93 -40.93
CA ASN A 292 1.66 -60.80 -41.86
C ASN A 292 3.04 -61.37 -41.42
N GLY A 293 3.41 -61.00 -40.14
CA GLY A 293 4.70 -61.45 -39.58
C GLY A 293 5.92 -60.61 -40.02
N GLN A 294 5.71 -59.56 -40.82
CA GLN A 294 6.79 -58.68 -41.26
C GLN A 294 7.14 -57.65 -40.18
N VAL A 295 8.45 -57.36 -40.05
CA VAL A 295 8.92 -56.34 -39.12
C VAL A 295 8.72 -54.99 -39.77
N VAL A 296 7.79 -54.18 -39.24
CA VAL A 296 7.54 -52.81 -39.66
C VAL A 296 7.92 -51.84 -38.53
N GLN A 297 8.45 -50.69 -38.90
CA GLN A 297 8.78 -49.62 -37.96
C GLN A 297 7.53 -48.77 -37.68
N GLN A 298 7.04 -48.85 -36.44
CA GLN A 298 5.93 -48.02 -35.97
C GLN A 298 6.49 -46.85 -35.19
N CYS A 299 6.24 -45.61 -35.67
CA CYS A 299 6.67 -44.39 -35.03
C CYS A 299 5.47 -43.70 -34.38
N THR A 300 5.62 -43.33 -33.12
CA THR A 300 4.65 -42.53 -32.37
C THR A 300 5.31 -41.23 -31.88
N ASN A 301 4.62 -40.11 -32.05
CA ASN A 301 5.09 -38.86 -31.51
C ASN A 301 4.71 -38.77 -30.02
N ILE A 302 5.73 -38.68 -29.17
CA ILE A 302 5.57 -38.50 -27.74
C ILE A 302 5.95 -37.07 -27.36
N GLN A 303 5.14 -36.48 -26.50
CA GLN A 303 5.46 -35.19 -25.91
C GLN A 303 6.51 -35.38 -24.82
N VAL A 304 7.61 -34.66 -24.90
CA VAL A 304 8.71 -34.69 -23.92
C VAL A 304 9.03 -33.27 -23.46
N GLU A 305 9.57 -33.13 -22.25
CA GLU A 305 10.06 -31.85 -21.75
C GLU A 305 11.14 -31.29 -22.71
N ASN A 306 11.03 -30.00 -23.01
CA ASN A 306 12.02 -29.32 -23.85
C ASN A 306 13.23 -28.94 -22.99
N PRO A 307 14.41 -29.53 -23.19
CA PRO A 307 15.58 -29.26 -22.36
C PRO A 307 16.07 -27.81 -22.44
N ARG A 308 15.66 -27.06 -23.49
CA ARG A 308 16.01 -25.64 -23.64
C ARG A 308 15.07 -24.72 -22.86
N TYR A 309 13.95 -25.22 -22.32
CA TYR A 309 12.97 -24.39 -21.64
C TYR A 309 13.56 -23.72 -20.37
N ARG A 310 14.23 -24.51 -19.54
CA ARG A 310 14.87 -23.99 -18.32
C ARG A 310 15.95 -22.95 -18.60
N GLN A 311 16.70 -23.12 -19.66
CA GLN A 311 17.68 -22.13 -20.08
C GLN A 311 16.98 -20.85 -20.53
N SER A 312 15.93 -20.95 -21.33
CA SER A 312 15.17 -19.78 -21.78
C SER A 312 14.49 -19.02 -20.62
N GLN A 313 14.14 -19.69 -19.53
CA GLN A 313 13.64 -19.04 -18.30
C GLN A 313 14.75 -18.23 -17.59
N ARG A 314 15.98 -18.79 -17.50
CA ARG A 314 17.13 -18.05 -16.96
C ARG A 314 17.45 -16.82 -17.80
N ASP A 315 17.43 -16.98 -19.12
CA ASP A 315 17.65 -15.89 -20.07
C ASP A 315 16.57 -14.81 -19.93
N ALA A 316 15.28 -15.20 -19.77
CA ALA A 316 14.18 -14.28 -19.54
C ALA A 316 14.36 -13.47 -18.24
N LYS A 317 14.76 -14.14 -17.15
CA LYS A 317 15.11 -13.47 -15.89
C LYS A 317 16.23 -12.45 -16.09
N GLN A 318 17.30 -12.83 -16.79
CA GLN A 318 18.43 -11.93 -17.04
C GLN A 318 18.03 -10.73 -17.90
N VAL A 319 17.18 -10.92 -18.89
CA VAL A 319 16.62 -9.85 -19.73
C VAL A 319 15.80 -8.86 -18.86
N ALA A 320 14.98 -9.37 -17.94
CA ALA A 320 14.20 -8.55 -17.02
C ALA A 320 15.12 -7.69 -16.14
N VAL A 321 16.16 -8.27 -15.51
CA VAL A 321 17.16 -7.53 -14.73
C VAL A 321 17.83 -6.45 -15.58
N ASN A 322 18.29 -6.78 -16.79
CA ASN A 322 18.99 -5.86 -17.67
C ASN A 322 18.09 -4.69 -18.12
N ARG A 323 16.78 -4.92 -18.26
CA ARG A 323 15.82 -3.86 -18.57
C ARG A 323 15.78 -2.81 -17.46
N GLN A 324 15.65 -3.24 -16.21
CA GLN A 324 15.59 -2.32 -15.08
C GLN A 324 16.93 -1.57 -14.86
N ILE A 325 18.05 -2.23 -15.07
CA ILE A 325 19.36 -1.57 -15.05
C ILE A 325 19.45 -0.43 -16.06
N ARG A 326 18.87 -0.62 -17.26
CA ARG A 326 18.81 0.47 -18.27
C ARG A 326 17.97 1.64 -17.77
N HIS A 327 16.78 1.37 -17.20
CA HIS A 327 15.93 2.43 -16.66
C HIS A 327 16.63 3.26 -15.58
N ILE A 328 17.39 2.62 -14.68
CA ILE A 328 18.17 3.34 -13.66
C ILE A 328 19.28 4.17 -14.31
N ARG A 329 19.98 3.66 -15.31
CA ARG A 329 21.00 4.44 -16.02
C ARG A 329 20.40 5.64 -16.76
N GLU A 330 19.24 5.48 -17.37
CA GLU A 330 18.51 6.58 -17.99
C GLU A 330 18.08 7.62 -16.95
N ALA A 331 17.65 7.19 -15.76
CA ALA A 331 17.34 8.10 -14.66
C ALA A 331 18.59 8.86 -14.19
N ILE A 332 19.71 8.17 -13.99
CA ILE A 332 21.00 8.81 -13.64
C ILE A 332 21.40 9.85 -14.69
N GLN A 333 21.32 9.50 -15.97
CA GLN A 333 21.64 10.42 -17.06
C GLN A 333 20.76 11.67 -17.04
N ARG A 334 19.45 11.54 -16.75
CA ARG A 334 18.55 12.69 -16.58
C ARG A 334 18.98 13.60 -15.43
N ILE A 335 19.33 13.00 -14.29
CA ILE A 335 19.77 13.75 -13.13
C ILE A 335 21.09 14.50 -13.43
N GLU A 336 22.02 13.87 -14.11
CA GLU A 336 23.29 14.48 -14.55
C GLU A 336 23.05 15.66 -15.49
N ILE A 337 22.16 15.51 -16.47
CA ILE A 337 21.79 16.60 -17.39
C ILE A 337 21.22 17.79 -16.62
N VAL A 338 20.33 17.57 -15.65
CA VAL A 338 19.78 18.65 -14.82
C VAL A 338 20.84 19.30 -13.97
N ARG A 339 21.68 18.51 -13.27
CA ARG A 339 22.81 19.00 -12.46
C ARG A 339 23.75 19.90 -13.29
N ASP A 340 24.09 19.46 -14.49
CA ASP A 340 25.10 20.14 -15.34
C ASP A 340 24.50 21.36 -16.09
N SER A 341 23.20 21.32 -16.39
CA SER A 341 22.52 22.38 -17.14
C SER A 341 21.84 23.46 -16.30
N ALA A 342 21.66 23.25 -14.99
CA ALA A 342 20.98 24.21 -14.12
C ALA A 342 21.97 25.22 -13.50
N PRO A 343 22.07 26.47 -14.00
CA PRO A 343 22.98 27.46 -13.47
C PRO A 343 22.60 27.98 -12.08
N ALA A 344 21.36 27.73 -11.66
CA ALA A 344 20.82 28.17 -10.38
C ALA A 344 21.15 27.24 -9.20
N LEU A 345 21.63 26.01 -9.46
CA LEU A 345 22.04 25.09 -8.40
C LEU A 345 23.32 25.61 -7.72
N ASP A 346 23.26 25.71 -6.40
CA ASP A 346 24.45 26.00 -5.60
C ASP A 346 25.38 24.78 -5.48
N SER A 347 26.51 24.93 -4.79
CA SER A 347 27.47 23.83 -4.63
C SER A 347 26.93 22.73 -3.71
N GLU A 348 26.13 23.07 -2.71
CA GLU A 348 25.57 22.10 -1.75
C GLU A 348 24.49 21.24 -2.43
N GLU A 349 23.61 21.86 -3.23
CA GLU A 349 22.59 21.13 -4.01
C GLU A 349 23.24 20.18 -5.02
N ARG A 350 24.34 20.58 -5.67
CA ARG A 350 25.11 19.70 -6.58
C ARG A 350 25.73 18.52 -5.85
N ASP A 351 26.32 18.74 -4.67
CA ASP A 351 26.93 17.70 -3.86
C ASP A 351 25.87 16.68 -3.38
N VAL A 352 24.64 17.14 -3.08
CA VAL A 352 23.50 16.27 -2.77
C VAL A 352 23.13 15.41 -3.96
N LEU A 353 23.02 15.98 -5.16
CA LEU A 353 22.73 15.21 -6.38
C LEU A 353 23.80 14.19 -6.68
N ASP A 354 25.09 14.56 -6.58
CA ASP A 354 26.22 13.65 -6.79
C ASP A 354 26.20 12.49 -5.79
N SER A 355 25.89 12.76 -4.53
CA SER A 355 25.76 11.75 -3.50
C SER A 355 24.61 10.76 -3.81
N ARG A 356 23.48 11.25 -4.29
CA ARG A 356 22.33 10.42 -4.70
C ARG A 356 22.65 9.59 -5.94
N ILE A 357 23.30 10.16 -6.94
CA ILE A 357 23.78 9.44 -8.13
C ILE A 357 24.73 8.30 -7.73
N ALA A 358 25.75 8.60 -6.93
CA ALA A 358 26.73 7.61 -6.46
C ALA A 358 26.06 6.45 -5.69
N ARG A 359 25.03 6.76 -4.90
CA ARG A 359 24.23 5.73 -4.21
C ARG A 359 23.49 4.83 -5.19
N LEU A 360 22.78 5.41 -6.19
CA LEU A 360 22.06 4.64 -7.21
C LEU A 360 23.01 3.73 -8.00
N GLU A 361 24.20 4.22 -8.38
CA GLU A 361 25.21 3.45 -9.08
C GLU A 361 25.72 2.27 -8.24
N LEU A 362 26.07 2.55 -6.97
CA LEU A 362 26.57 1.52 -6.05
C LEU A 362 25.56 0.41 -5.83
N GLU A 363 24.29 0.77 -5.54
CA GLU A 363 23.22 -0.21 -5.34
C GLU A 363 22.95 -1.03 -6.62
N THR A 364 22.93 -0.36 -7.77
CA THR A 364 22.77 -1.04 -9.06
C THR A 364 23.88 -2.05 -9.30
N GLN A 365 25.14 -1.68 -9.06
CA GLN A 365 26.29 -2.58 -9.21
C GLN A 365 26.22 -3.78 -8.26
N GLN A 366 25.79 -3.57 -7.01
CA GLN A 366 25.62 -4.66 -6.04
C GLN A 366 24.54 -5.66 -6.49
N LEU A 367 23.39 -5.16 -6.96
CA LEU A 367 22.29 -5.99 -7.45
C LEU A 367 22.67 -6.79 -8.71
N VAL A 368 23.43 -6.19 -9.63
CA VAL A 368 24.00 -6.89 -10.80
C VAL A 368 24.89 -8.05 -10.37
N ARG A 369 25.78 -7.84 -9.39
CA ARG A 369 26.64 -8.90 -8.87
C ARG A 369 25.84 -10.03 -8.23
N GLN A 370 24.83 -9.69 -7.42
CA GLN A 370 23.94 -10.66 -6.76
C GLN A 370 23.13 -11.47 -7.76
N SER A 371 22.59 -10.84 -8.81
CA SER A 371 21.82 -11.54 -9.84
C SER A 371 22.63 -12.58 -10.61
N ARG A 372 23.92 -12.28 -10.85
CA ARG A 372 24.84 -13.20 -11.53
C ARG A 372 25.26 -14.38 -10.64
N SER A 373 25.52 -14.14 -9.36
CA SER A 373 25.95 -15.21 -8.44
C SER A 373 24.87 -16.25 -8.19
N ARG A 374 23.58 -15.86 -8.16
CA ARG A 374 22.44 -16.77 -7.98
C ARG A 374 21.99 -17.50 -9.25
N SER A 375 22.52 -17.17 -10.42
CA SER A 375 22.22 -17.88 -11.66
C SER A 375 23.09 -19.14 -11.87
N VAL A 376 24.06 -19.38 -11.01
CA VAL A 376 25.02 -20.50 -11.11
C VAL A 376 24.55 -21.75 -10.35
N PHE A 377 23.50 -21.65 -9.50
CA PHE A 377 22.96 -22.79 -8.73
C PHE A 377 21.55 -23.20 -9.17
#